data_7da1c247f59e59c70abe1d64e44ed499
#
_entry.id   7da1c247f59e59c70abe1d64e44ed499
#
_cell.length_a   1.000
_cell.length_b   1.000
_cell.length_c   1.000
_cell.angle_alpha   90.00
_cell.angle_beta   90.00
_cell.angle_gamma   90.00
#
_symmetry.space_group_name_H-M   'P 1'
#
loop_
_entity.id
_entity.type
_entity.pdbx_description
1 polymer ?
#
loop_
_entity_poly.entity_id
_entity_poly.type
_entity_poly.pdbx_seq_one_letter_code
_entity_poly.pdbx_strand_id
1 'polypeptide(L)'
;MKKVIKGFAAVAVIFALAGCARTAPIEQIHATVSSGHSAEQVKIAILKAGQKRDWIMSEAGPGMIKGRLQARDHAVEVRIPYSATGYSINYDSSKNLKASNGKIHKSYNRWVHNLDHDIQLNLSMGAAL
;
A
#
# COMPACT_ATOMS: atom_id res chain seq x y z
N MET A 1 27.27 -7.71 36.13
CA MET A 1 26.93 -8.96 35.46
C MET A 1 25.44 -9.29 35.59
N LYS A 2 24.90 -9.32 36.79
CA LYS A 2 23.50 -9.65 36.99
C LYS A 2 22.58 -8.70 36.27
N LYS A 3 22.91 -7.40 36.18
CA LYS A 3 22.11 -6.41 35.47
C LYS A 3 22.03 -6.68 33.97
N VAL A 4 23.12 -7.17 33.39
CA VAL A 4 23.18 -7.51 32.00
C VAL A 4 22.26 -8.68 31.69
N ILE A 5 22.26 -9.70 32.54
CA ILE A 5 21.41 -10.87 32.39
C ILE A 5 19.93 -10.47 32.44
N LYS A 6 19.57 -9.59 33.37
CA LYS A 6 18.20 -9.08 33.47
C LYS A 6 17.78 -8.30 32.22
N GLY A 7 18.70 -7.52 31.68
CA GLY A 7 18.45 -6.81 30.43
C GLY A 7 18.18 -7.74 29.27
N PHE A 8 18.91 -8.83 29.19
CA PHE A 8 18.69 -9.84 28.18
C PHE A 8 17.31 -10.46 28.27
N ALA A 9 16.87 -10.79 29.47
CA ALA A 9 15.54 -11.38 29.66
C ALA A 9 14.43 -10.43 29.20
N ALA A 10 14.55 -9.13 29.51
CA ALA A 10 13.58 -8.13 29.09
C ALA A 10 13.52 -8.01 27.57
N VAL A 11 14.66 -7.99 26.92
CA VAL A 11 14.74 -7.92 25.46
C VAL A 11 14.10 -9.15 24.82
N ALA A 12 14.34 -10.31 25.36
CA ALA A 12 13.76 -11.56 24.85
C ALA A 12 12.23 -11.54 24.90
N VAL A 13 11.65 -11.01 25.97
CA VAL A 13 10.19 -10.90 26.13
C VAL A 13 9.61 -9.98 25.08
N ILE A 14 10.22 -8.82 24.86
CA ILE A 14 9.77 -7.86 23.84
C ILE A 14 9.82 -8.51 22.46
N PHE A 15 10.87 -9.23 22.17
CA PHE A 15 11.04 -9.90 20.90
C PHE A 15 9.95 -10.95 20.65
N ALA A 16 9.61 -11.72 21.68
CA ALA A 16 8.57 -12.73 21.58
C ALA A 16 7.21 -12.12 21.27
N LEU A 17 6.88 -10.99 21.90
CA LEU A 17 5.63 -10.27 21.62
C LEU A 17 5.57 -9.78 20.18
N ALA A 18 6.68 -9.24 19.67
CA ALA A 18 6.75 -8.77 18.30
C ALA A 18 6.57 -9.94 17.31
N GLY A 19 7.10 -11.11 17.61
CA GLY A 19 6.98 -12.29 16.77
C GLY A 19 5.57 -12.84 16.64
N CYS A 20 4.67 -12.52 17.59
CA CYS A 20 3.29 -12.99 17.56
C CYS A 20 2.36 -12.02 16.82
N ALA A 21 2.82 -10.84 16.46
CA ALA A 21 1.98 -9.84 15.84
C ALA A 21 1.68 -10.18 14.38
N ARG A 22 0.40 -10.16 14.00
CA ARG A 22 -0.05 -10.32 12.62
C ARG A 22 -0.30 -8.99 11.94
N THR A 23 -0.26 -7.91 12.68
CA THR A 23 -0.48 -6.56 12.17
C THR A 23 0.84 -5.82 12.08
N ALA A 24 0.84 -4.79 11.25
CA ALA A 24 1.99 -3.91 11.07
C ALA A 24 1.47 -2.49 10.87
N PRO A 25 2.30 -1.47 11.05
CA PRO A 25 1.88 -0.11 10.75
C PRO A 25 1.36 0.00 9.33
N ILE A 26 0.29 0.77 9.15
CA ILE A 26 -0.26 1.03 7.82
C ILE A 26 0.77 1.84 7.05
N GLU A 27 1.24 1.30 5.93
CA GLU A 27 2.25 1.97 5.13
C GLU A 27 1.61 2.94 4.14
N GLN A 28 2.21 4.10 4.02
CA GLN A 28 1.85 5.11 3.03
C GLN A 28 2.80 4.97 1.85
N ILE A 29 2.24 4.94 0.66
CA ILE A 29 3.04 4.91 -0.57
C ILE A 29 3.05 6.30 -1.16
N HIS A 30 4.25 6.82 -1.40
CA HIS A 30 4.46 8.10 -2.08
C HIS A 30 5.49 7.86 -3.16
N ALA A 31 5.13 8.08 -4.41
CA ALA A 31 6.02 7.81 -5.53
C ALA A 31 6.17 9.06 -6.40
N THR A 32 7.40 9.33 -6.80
CA THR A 32 7.72 10.39 -7.75
C THR A 32 7.76 9.76 -9.14
N VAL A 33 7.10 10.39 -10.10
CA VAL A 33 7.09 9.96 -11.48
C VAL A 33 8.14 10.76 -12.25
N SER A 34 8.98 10.07 -13.02
CA SER A 34 10.01 10.74 -13.81
C SER A 34 9.39 11.66 -14.86
N SER A 35 10.12 12.70 -15.24
CA SER A 35 9.66 13.67 -16.23
C SER A 35 9.36 12.98 -17.56
N GLY A 36 8.46 13.57 -18.35
CA GLY A 36 8.08 13.01 -19.64
C GLY A 36 6.76 12.26 -19.63
N HIS A 37 6.11 12.16 -18.49
CA HIS A 37 4.78 11.55 -18.37
C HIS A 37 3.72 12.64 -18.25
N SER A 38 2.55 12.41 -18.84
CA SER A 38 1.39 13.26 -18.62
C SER A 38 0.56 12.70 -17.45
N ALA A 39 -0.30 13.52 -16.88
CA ALA A 39 -1.23 13.05 -15.85
C ALA A 39 -2.11 11.91 -16.38
N GLU A 40 -2.51 11.99 -17.65
CA GLU A 40 -3.31 10.92 -18.27
C GLU A 40 -2.54 9.61 -18.33
N GLN A 41 -1.26 9.64 -18.66
CA GLN A 41 -0.42 8.44 -18.66
C GLN A 41 -0.30 7.84 -17.28
N VAL A 42 -0.14 8.67 -16.26
CA VAL A 42 -0.08 8.19 -14.86
C VAL A 42 -1.41 7.56 -14.47
N LYS A 43 -2.53 8.20 -14.83
CA LYS A 43 -3.86 7.63 -14.58
C LYS A 43 -4.00 6.25 -15.20
N ILE A 44 -3.66 6.10 -16.47
CA ILE A 44 -3.78 4.82 -17.17
C ILE A 44 -2.89 3.76 -16.53
N ALA A 45 -1.69 4.12 -16.14
CA ALA A 45 -0.78 3.19 -15.47
C ALA A 45 -1.37 2.66 -14.17
N ILE A 46 -2.01 3.55 -13.40
CA ILE A 46 -2.66 3.17 -12.14
C ILE A 46 -3.86 2.26 -12.40
N LEU A 47 -4.73 2.64 -13.32
CA LEU A 47 -5.93 1.85 -13.62
C LEU A 47 -5.58 0.45 -14.11
N LYS A 48 -4.61 0.34 -15.01
CA LYS A 48 -4.18 -0.97 -15.51
C LYS A 48 -3.55 -1.83 -14.44
N ALA A 49 -2.72 -1.25 -13.59
CA ALA A 49 -2.09 -1.99 -12.50
C ALA A 49 -3.14 -2.55 -11.54
N GLY A 50 -4.13 -1.74 -11.20
CA GLY A 50 -5.21 -2.19 -10.34
C GLY A 50 -6.00 -3.34 -10.94
N GLN A 51 -6.39 -3.21 -12.21
CA GLN A 51 -7.16 -4.25 -12.89
C GLN A 51 -6.41 -5.57 -12.94
N LYS A 52 -5.11 -5.53 -13.15
CA LYS A 52 -4.28 -6.73 -13.22
C LYS A 52 -4.29 -7.51 -11.90
N ARG A 53 -4.46 -6.83 -10.78
CA ARG A 53 -4.46 -7.41 -9.44
C ARG A 53 -5.84 -7.49 -8.81
N ASP A 54 -6.87 -7.44 -9.65
CA ASP A 54 -8.26 -7.59 -9.22
C ASP A 54 -8.78 -6.46 -8.33
N TRP A 55 -8.12 -5.32 -8.35
CA TRP A 55 -8.69 -4.12 -7.75
C TRP A 55 -9.80 -3.59 -8.64
N ILE A 56 -10.87 -3.11 -8.02
CA ILE A 56 -11.90 -2.36 -8.72
C ILE A 56 -11.52 -0.90 -8.63
N MET A 57 -11.15 -0.33 -9.78
CA MET A 57 -10.66 1.04 -9.85
C MET A 57 -11.72 1.95 -10.42
N SER A 58 -11.88 3.13 -9.83
CA SER A 58 -12.81 4.14 -10.31
C SER A 58 -12.21 5.53 -10.18
N GLU A 59 -12.61 6.42 -11.07
CA GLU A 59 -12.18 7.82 -11.00
C GLU A 59 -13.07 8.54 -9.99
N ALA A 60 -12.43 9.23 -9.06
CA ALA A 60 -13.12 9.94 -7.98
C ALA A 60 -12.91 11.45 -8.09
N GLY A 61 -12.90 11.95 -9.33
CA GLY A 61 -12.67 13.35 -9.62
C GLY A 61 -11.30 13.57 -10.26
N PRO A 62 -11.00 14.79 -10.70
CA PRO A 62 -9.72 15.10 -11.34
C PRO A 62 -8.57 14.78 -10.40
N GLY A 63 -7.60 14.00 -10.90
CA GLY A 63 -6.41 13.67 -10.12
C GLY A 63 -6.64 12.73 -8.94
N MET A 64 -7.75 12.00 -8.92
CA MET A 64 -8.06 11.08 -7.83
C MET A 64 -8.66 9.79 -8.35
N ILE A 65 -8.08 8.67 -7.94
CA ILE A 65 -8.60 7.34 -8.23
C ILE A 65 -8.92 6.66 -6.90
N LYS A 66 -10.02 5.93 -6.88
CA LYS A 66 -10.40 5.09 -5.75
C LYS A 66 -10.20 3.65 -6.14
N GLY A 67 -9.53 2.88 -5.28
CA GLY A 67 -9.32 1.46 -5.49
C GLY A 67 -9.99 0.65 -4.40
N ARG A 68 -10.63 -0.44 -4.79
CA ARG A 68 -11.24 -1.37 -3.85
C ARG A 68 -10.79 -2.78 -4.18
N LEU A 69 -10.32 -3.49 -3.16
CA LEU A 69 -9.93 -4.88 -3.30
C LEU A 69 -10.73 -5.73 -2.33
N GLN A 70 -11.31 -6.81 -2.83
CA GLN A 70 -11.96 -7.80 -1.99
C GLN A 70 -11.26 -9.13 -2.19
N ALA A 71 -10.75 -9.69 -1.10
CA ALA A 71 -10.04 -10.96 -1.09
C ALA A 71 -10.65 -11.83 0.00
N ARG A 72 -11.41 -12.83 -0.40
CA ARG A 72 -12.18 -13.68 0.52
C ARG A 72 -13.16 -12.81 1.32
N ASP A 73 -13.04 -12.81 2.65
CA ASP A 73 -13.89 -12.00 3.53
C ASP A 73 -13.22 -10.68 3.92
N HIS A 74 -12.05 -10.37 3.34
CA HIS A 74 -11.35 -9.11 3.57
C HIS A 74 -11.72 -8.10 2.49
N ALA A 75 -11.83 -6.85 2.87
CA ALA A 75 -12.05 -5.77 1.91
C ALA A 75 -11.25 -4.55 2.32
N VAL A 76 -10.73 -3.82 1.33
CA VAL A 76 -9.98 -2.59 1.59
C VAL A 76 -10.28 -1.57 0.49
N GLU A 77 -10.32 -0.30 0.87
CA GLU A 77 -10.39 0.82 -0.05
C GLU A 77 -9.19 1.73 0.13
N VAL A 78 -8.65 2.19 -0.97
CA VAL A 78 -7.55 3.14 -1.00
C VAL A 78 -7.93 4.34 -1.86
N ARG A 79 -7.30 5.47 -1.59
CA ARG A 79 -7.37 6.67 -2.42
C ARG A 79 -6.00 6.92 -3.01
N ILE A 80 -5.99 7.20 -4.30
CA ILE A 80 -4.76 7.36 -5.05
C ILE A 80 -4.79 8.72 -5.74
N PRO A 81 -4.36 9.78 -5.04
CA PRO A 81 -4.16 11.07 -5.71
C PRO A 81 -2.97 10.96 -6.65
N TYR A 82 -3.09 11.56 -7.83
CA TYR A 82 -2.03 11.49 -8.83
C TYR A 82 -1.93 12.78 -9.64
N SER A 83 -0.79 12.96 -10.24
CA SER A 83 -0.49 14.04 -11.18
C SER A 83 0.54 13.52 -12.18
N ALA A 84 0.99 14.38 -13.06
CA ALA A 84 2.08 14.03 -13.98
C ALA A 84 3.40 13.73 -13.26
N THR A 85 3.57 14.23 -12.05
CA THR A 85 4.84 14.15 -11.32
C THR A 85 4.86 13.20 -10.14
N GLY A 86 3.73 12.59 -9.80
CA GLY A 86 3.72 11.67 -8.68
C GLY A 86 2.35 11.11 -8.37
N TYR A 87 2.32 10.14 -7.46
CA TYR A 87 1.07 9.59 -6.93
C TYR A 87 1.31 9.08 -5.52
N SER A 88 0.22 8.88 -4.81
CA SER A 88 0.25 8.26 -3.48
C SER A 88 -0.80 7.17 -3.43
N ILE A 89 -0.59 6.17 -2.58
CA ILE A 89 -1.61 5.16 -2.29
C ILE A 89 -1.89 5.28 -0.79
N ASN A 90 -3.07 5.79 -0.46
CA ASN A 90 -3.46 6.09 0.89
C ASN A 90 -4.57 5.14 1.34
N TYR A 91 -4.39 4.56 2.52
CA TYR A 91 -5.43 3.76 3.14
C TYR A 91 -6.67 4.61 3.40
N ASP A 92 -7.85 4.09 3.08
CA ASP A 92 -9.11 4.76 3.35
C ASP A 92 -9.95 3.98 4.37
N SER A 93 -10.30 2.73 4.06
CA SER A 93 -11.10 1.92 4.96
C SER A 93 -10.88 0.43 4.68
N SER A 94 -11.32 -0.41 5.61
CA SER A 94 -11.19 -1.85 5.43
C SER A 94 -12.19 -2.63 6.28
N LYS A 95 -12.37 -3.92 5.94
CA LYS A 95 -13.14 -4.89 6.71
C LYS A 95 -12.31 -6.13 6.93
N ASN A 96 -12.36 -6.66 8.15
CA ASN A 96 -11.69 -7.91 8.55
C ASN A 96 -10.18 -7.90 8.37
N LEU A 97 -9.56 -6.73 8.44
CA LEU A 97 -8.11 -6.58 8.37
C LEU A 97 -7.51 -6.09 9.68
N LYS A 98 -8.30 -6.11 10.75
CA LYS A 98 -7.84 -5.72 12.09
C LYS A 98 -7.26 -4.32 12.16
N ALA A 99 -7.78 -3.39 11.34
CA ALA A 99 -7.31 -2.02 11.31
C ALA A 99 -7.64 -1.34 12.63
N SER A 100 -6.61 -0.90 13.35
CA SER A 100 -6.76 -0.24 14.65
C SER A 100 -5.45 0.43 15.03
N ASN A 101 -5.55 1.64 15.57
CA ASN A 101 -4.38 2.37 16.11
C ASN A 101 -3.24 2.51 15.10
N GLY A 102 -3.56 2.76 13.84
CA GLY A 102 -2.56 2.93 12.79
C GLY A 102 -1.91 1.65 12.32
N LYS A 103 -2.42 0.51 12.73
CA LYS A 103 -1.94 -0.81 12.31
C LYS A 103 -3.02 -1.56 11.54
N ILE A 104 -2.60 -2.51 10.73
CA ILE A 104 -3.46 -3.32 9.90
C ILE A 104 -2.82 -4.67 9.65
N HIS A 105 -3.61 -5.66 9.25
CA HIS A 105 -3.08 -6.96 8.89
C HIS A 105 -2.01 -6.81 7.80
N LYS A 106 -0.94 -7.56 7.92
CA LYS A 106 0.22 -7.47 7.01
C LYS A 106 -0.13 -7.63 5.54
N SER A 107 -1.22 -8.32 5.24
CA SER A 107 -1.65 -8.52 3.86
C SER A 107 -1.90 -7.19 3.13
N TYR A 108 -2.43 -6.19 3.84
CA TYR A 108 -2.68 -4.88 3.23
C TYR A 108 -1.40 -4.28 2.64
N ASN A 109 -0.34 -4.24 3.44
CA ASN A 109 0.92 -3.64 2.99
C ASN A 109 1.47 -4.40 1.78
N ARG A 110 1.36 -5.72 1.77
CA ARG A 110 1.77 -6.51 0.61
C ARG A 110 0.96 -6.17 -0.63
N TRP A 111 -0.35 -6.04 -0.49
CA TRP A 111 -1.22 -5.71 -1.63
C TRP A 111 -0.89 -4.35 -2.22
N VAL A 112 -0.67 -3.34 -1.38
CA VAL A 112 -0.37 -2.00 -1.90
C VAL A 112 1.05 -1.92 -2.46
N HIS A 113 2.00 -2.67 -1.93
CA HIS A 113 3.33 -2.75 -2.51
C HIS A 113 3.31 -3.41 -3.89
N ASN A 114 2.51 -4.45 -4.06
CA ASN A 114 2.33 -5.08 -5.36
C ASN A 114 1.69 -4.11 -6.35
N LEU A 115 0.70 -3.37 -5.91
CA LEU A 115 0.05 -2.36 -6.76
C LEU A 115 1.05 -1.28 -7.17
N ASP A 116 1.81 -0.76 -6.22
CA ASP A 116 2.83 0.24 -6.49
C ASP A 116 3.88 -0.26 -7.49
N HIS A 117 4.36 -1.48 -7.28
CA HIS A 117 5.33 -2.09 -8.19
C HIS A 117 4.80 -2.14 -9.63
N ASP A 118 3.56 -2.57 -9.79
CA ASP A 118 2.96 -2.68 -11.13
C ASP A 118 2.70 -1.31 -11.76
N ILE A 119 2.33 -0.31 -10.96
CA ILE A 119 2.20 1.07 -11.47
C ILE A 119 3.55 1.55 -12.00
N GLN A 120 4.61 1.38 -11.24
CA GLN A 120 5.93 1.81 -11.66
C GLN A 120 6.42 1.04 -12.88
N LEU A 121 6.14 -0.23 -12.95
CA LEU A 121 6.46 -1.03 -14.13
C LEU A 121 5.75 -0.49 -15.36
N ASN A 122 4.46 -0.20 -15.26
CA ASN A 122 3.70 0.39 -16.36
C ASN A 122 4.27 1.74 -16.79
N LEU A 123 4.66 2.58 -15.86
CA LEU A 123 5.24 3.88 -16.16
C LEU A 123 6.61 3.74 -16.84
N SER A 124 7.40 2.75 -16.45
CA SER A 124 8.70 2.52 -17.07
C SER A 124 8.58 2.04 -18.51
N MET A 125 7.48 1.44 -18.88
CA MET A 125 7.21 1.02 -20.26
C MET A 125 6.76 2.19 -21.14
N GLY A 126 6.36 3.30 -20.53
CA GLY A 126 6.08 4.54 -21.23
C GLY A 126 5.06 4.42 -22.34
N ALA A 127 5.49 4.63 -23.58
CA ALA A 127 4.63 4.66 -24.75
C ALA A 127 3.86 3.36 -25.00
N ALA A 128 4.22 2.27 -24.34
CA ALA A 128 3.51 1.00 -24.47
C ALA A 128 2.15 1.02 -23.77
N LEU A 129 1.90 2.01 -22.96
CA LEU A 129 0.59 2.21 -22.33
C LEU A 129 -0.39 2.90 -23.28
#